data_b13621cd0eda34f4fb704cc897b3e4f2
#
_entry.id   b13621cd0eda34f4fb704cc897b3e4f2
#
_cell.length_a   1.000
_cell.length_b   1.000
_cell.length_c   1.000
_cell.angle_alpha   90.00
_cell.angle_beta   90.00
_cell.angle_gamma   90.00
#
_symmetry.space_group_name_H-M   'P 1'
#
loop_
_entity.id
_entity.type
_entity.pdbx_description
1 polymer ?
#
loop_
_entity_poly.entity_id
_entity_poly.type
_entity_poly.pdbx_seq_one_letter_code
_entity_poly.pdbx_strand_id
1 'polypeptide(L)'
;MSFPVFRRTIPMKCFISSLKKIWNRSLRRIAATLSPCGRLIRKYGLFAALAFLAACTLAAAVIYFRTWYIPDPEGILVEIPRGSPLPRIAALLESNGVIPGRGAWIFCVKGLGVSEKLQAGQYCFKGGQSNYSVIRVLRRGEQVRRTLVIPEGSTSRRIAQILSREMGFPTDSVLIMVRDTVICRQLQVPAASLEGFLYPDTYQFAAQTGIRDVLSVMVRRFQSLFHDSLESRMNDLNLTLNETVTLASIIEGEAMQDAEKPVISSLYHNRLRIGMALQADPTIQYIIKDGPRRLLTRDLSIDSPYNTYRYRGLPPGPVNNPGLPSILAALYPAMTQYLYMVAAGDGSHVFSTSLEEHAKAKRRFDRIRRSYSRNRR
;
A
#
# COMPACT_ATOMS: atom_id res chain seq x y z
N MET A 1 -47.44 52.80 -33.84
CA MET A 1 -46.58 53.06 -35.02
C MET A 1 -45.75 51.79 -35.28
N SER A 2 -46.23 51.02 -36.30
CA SER A 2 -45.66 49.71 -36.64
C SER A 2 -44.78 49.84 -37.86
N PHE A 3 -43.54 49.40 -37.78
CA PHE A 3 -42.63 49.29 -38.95
C PHE A 3 -42.63 47.84 -39.43
N PRO A 4 -42.79 47.57 -40.73
CA PRO A 4 -42.74 46.22 -41.28
C PRO A 4 -41.29 45.80 -41.61
N VAL A 5 -40.90 44.64 -41.13
CA VAL A 5 -39.62 43.98 -41.47
C VAL A 5 -39.77 43.22 -42.80
N PHE A 6 -39.11 43.68 -43.86
CA PHE A 6 -39.06 42.99 -45.13
C PHE A 6 -37.92 41.94 -45.09
N ARG A 7 -38.24 40.65 -44.89
CA ARG A 7 -37.33 39.51 -45.09
C ARG A 7 -37.35 39.11 -46.58
N ARG A 8 -36.32 39.47 -47.33
CA ARG A 8 -36.03 38.83 -48.61
C ARG A 8 -35.20 37.59 -48.41
N THR A 9 -35.78 36.40 -48.43
CA THR A 9 -35.10 35.11 -48.52
C THR A 9 -34.67 34.84 -49.96
N ILE A 10 -33.39 34.89 -50.22
CA ILE A 10 -32.82 34.43 -51.51
C ILE A 10 -32.80 32.89 -51.45
N PRO A 11 -33.39 32.17 -52.45
CA PRO A 11 -33.45 30.72 -52.42
C PRO A 11 -32.03 30.14 -52.58
N MET A 12 -31.58 29.41 -51.54
CA MET A 12 -30.24 28.77 -51.41
C MET A 12 -29.87 27.89 -52.60
N LYS A 13 -30.82 27.38 -53.37
CA LYS A 13 -30.59 26.63 -54.62
C LYS A 13 -29.91 27.46 -55.74
N CYS A 14 -30.20 28.76 -55.85
CA CYS A 14 -29.60 29.65 -56.86
C CYS A 14 -28.13 29.97 -56.50
N PHE A 15 -27.81 30.11 -55.20
CA PHE A 15 -26.48 30.40 -54.74
C PHE A 15 -25.54 29.19 -54.96
N ILE A 16 -26.01 27.99 -54.68
CA ILE A 16 -25.22 26.73 -54.88
C ILE A 16 -24.99 26.45 -56.34
N SER A 17 -25.95 26.74 -57.24
CA SER A 17 -25.80 26.57 -58.68
C SER A 17 -24.78 27.57 -59.28
N SER A 18 -24.76 28.80 -58.76
CA SER A 18 -23.76 29.82 -59.16
C SER A 18 -22.37 29.49 -58.69
N LEU A 19 -22.22 29.00 -57.45
CA LEU A 19 -20.92 28.54 -56.93
C LEU A 19 -20.39 27.31 -57.69
N LYS A 20 -21.23 26.36 -58.07
CA LYS A 20 -20.82 25.21 -58.92
C LYS A 20 -20.37 25.65 -60.31
N LYS A 21 -21.04 26.66 -60.93
CA LYS A 21 -20.63 27.20 -62.25
C LYS A 21 -19.27 27.96 -62.17
N ILE A 22 -19.07 28.74 -61.10
CA ILE A 22 -17.82 29.46 -60.86
C ILE A 22 -16.70 28.46 -60.58
N TRP A 23 -16.91 27.45 -59.72
CA TRP A 23 -15.96 26.39 -59.40
C TRP A 23 -15.55 25.56 -60.62
N ASN A 24 -16.54 25.16 -61.46
CA ASN A 24 -16.25 24.39 -62.65
C ASN A 24 -15.57 25.23 -63.77
N ARG A 25 -15.86 26.56 -63.87
CA ARG A 25 -15.09 27.46 -64.75
C ARG A 25 -13.67 27.71 -64.31
N SER A 26 -13.46 27.85 -62.98
CA SER A 26 -12.14 27.98 -62.41
C SER A 26 -11.31 26.69 -62.57
N LEU A 27 -11.91 25.54 -62.36
CA LEU A 27 -11.25 24.25 -62.61
C LEU A 27 -10.91 24.00 -64.07
N ARG A 28 -11.79 24.40 -65.03
CA ARG A 28 -11.51 24.30 -66.49
C ARG A 28 -10.44 25.28 -66.93
N ARG A 29 -10.37 26.50 -66.38
CA ARG A 29 -9.26 27.45 -66.67
C ARG A 29 -7.93 26.96 -66.08
N ILE A 30 -7.92 26.39 -64.89
CA ILE A 30 -6.72 25.78 -64.29
C ILE A 30 -6.27 24.54 -65.09
N ALA A 31 -7.21 23.76 -65.64
CA ALA A 31 -6.88 22.61 -66.49
C ALA A 31 -6.41 22.96 -67.85
N ALA A 32 -6.82 24.11 -68.41
CA ALA A 32 -6.39 24.59 -69.79
C ALA A 32 -5.04 25.26 -69.80
N THR A 33 -4.54 25.79 -68.67
CA THR A 33 -3.21 26.49 -68.60
C THR A 33 -2.06 25.58 -68.17
N LEU A 34 -2.34 24.30 -67.92
CA LEU A 34 -1.28 23.33 -67.57
C LEU A 34 -0.55 22.88 -68.87
N SER A 35 0.46 23.64 -69.29
CA SER A 35 1.48 23.18 -70.22
C SER A 35 2.04 21.82 -69.77
N PRO A 36 2.69 21.04 -70.66
CA PRO A 36 3.37 19.78 -70.26
C PRO A 36 4.27 19.96 -69.05
N CYS A 37 4.89 21.13 -68.90
CA CYS A 37 5.74 21.56 -67.82
C CYS A 37 4.94 21.62 -66.46
N GLY A 38 3.70 22.12 -66.46
CA GLY A 38 2.85 22.20 -65.28
C GLY A 38 2.38 20.83 -64.77
N ARG A 39 2.19 19.86 -65.69
CA ARG A 39 1.92 18.46 -65.28
C ARG A 39 3.15 17.79 -64.69
N LEU A 40 4.33 18.08 -65.21
CA LEU A 40 5.60 17.58 -64.66
C LEU A 40 5.85 18.15 -63.24
N ILE A 41 5.70 19.46 -63.06
CA ILE A 41 5.83 20.14 -61.75
C ILE A 41 4.85 19.60 -60.74
N ARG A 42 3.60 19.32 -61.11
CA ARG A 42 2.59 18.74 -60.21
C ARG A 42 2.96 17.31 -59.82
N LYS A 43 3.47 16.49 -60.75
CA LYS A 43 3.91 15.12 -60.49
C LYS A 43 5.15 15.08 -59.58
N TYR A 44 6.15 15.87 -59.88
CA TYR A 44 7.37 15.96 -59.04
C TYR A 44 7.10 16.65 -57.71
N GLY A 45 6.21 17.65 -57.66
CA GLY A 45 5.80 18.30 -56.43
C GLY A 45 5.08 17.33 -55.49
N LEU A 46 4.24 16.42 -56.02
CA LEU A 46 3.62 15.35 -55.19
C LEU A 46 4.65 14.36 -54.64
N PHE A 47 5.61 13.94 -55.51
CA PHE A 47 6.70 13.07 -55.07
C PHE A 47 7.61 13.75 -54.03
N ALA A 48 7.95 15.02 -54.22
CA ALA A 48 8.70 15.78 -53.22
C ALA A 48 7.97 15.95 -51.90
N ALA A 49 6.66 16.21 -51.95
CA ALA A 49 5.84 16.29 -50.75
C ALA A 49 5.76 14.95 -50.01
N LEU A 50 5.57 13.82 -50.71
CA LEU A 50 5.56 12.49 -50.13
C LEU A 50 6.93 12.09 -49.56
N ALA A 51 8.01 12.41 -50.27
CA ALA A 51 9.38 12.18 -49.80
C ALA A 51 9.70 13.02 -48.55
N PHE A 52 9.26 14.27 -48.52
CA PHE A 52 9.38 15.13 -47.32
C PHE A 52 8.59 14.60 -46.17
N LEU A 53 7.34 14.16 -46.37
CA LEU A 53 6.50 13.53 -45.33
C LEU A 53 7.14 12.25 -44.81
N ALA A 54 7.67 11.40 -45.71
CA ALA A 54 8.39 10.18 -45.32
C ALA A 54 9.66 10.50 -44.52
N ALA A 55 10.43 11.52 -44.91
CA ALA A 55 11.59 11.97 -44.13
C ALA A 55 11.20 12.51 -42.75
N CYS A 56 10.11 13.29 -42.65
CA CYS A 56 9.61 13.79 -41.38
C CYS A 56 9.12 12.64 -40.46
N THR A 57 8.41 11.64 -41.03
CA THR A 57 7.95 10.49 -40.25
C THR A 57 9.12 9.63 -39.78
N LEU A 58 10.13 9.42 -40.62
CA LEU A 58 11.36 8.71 -40.25
C LEU A 58 12.12 9.45 -39.14
N ALA A 59 12.29 10.79 -39.31
CA ALA A 59 12.94 11.62 -38.29
C ALA A 59 12.19 11.57 -36.97
N ALA A 60 10.85 11.64 -36.97
CA ALA A 60 10.03 11.48 -35.80
C ALA A 60 10.24 10.09 -35.18
N ALA A 61 10.19 9.02 -35.98
CA ALA A 61 10.43 7.66 -35.50
C ALA A 61 11.81 7.51 -34.85
N VAL A 62 12.86 8.09 -35.44
CA VAL A 62 14.21 8.09 -34.85
C VAL A 62 14.21 8.82 -33.49
N ILE A 63 13.59 10.00 -33.38
CA ILE A 63 13.52 10.78 -32.14
C ILE A 63 12.80 9.99 -31.06
N TYR A 64 11.71 9.28 -31.37
CA TYR A 64 10.94 8.51 -30.38
C TYR A 64 11.61 7.21 -29.97
N PHE A 65 12.18 6.46 -30.91
CA PHE A 65 12.56 5.05 -30.70
C PHE A 65 14.07 4.80 -30.75
N ARG A 66 14.92 5.79 -31.09
CA ARG A 66 16.36 5.61 -30.97
C ARG A 66 16.75 5.27 -29.56
N THR A 67 17.33 4.10 -29.38
CA THR A 67 17.76 3.61 -28.06
C THR A 67 19.17 4.11 -27.76
N TRP A 68 19.44 4.38 -26.49
CA TRP A 68 20.76 4.56 -25.90
C TRP A 68 20.88 3.66 -24.70
N TYR A 69 22.08 3.29 -24.36
CA TYR A 69 22.35 2.34 -23.30
C TYR A 69 22.80 3.08 -22.04
N ILE A 70 22.21 2.71 -20.89
CA ILE A 70 22.66 3.14 -19.56
C ILE A 70 23.64 2.08 -19.07
N PRO A 71 24.95 2.41 -18.90
CA PRO A 71 26.00 1.43 -18.63
C PRO A 71 25.95 0.90 -17.19
N ASP A 72 25.26 1.58 -16.28
CA ASP A 72 25.14 1.17 -14.88
C ASP A 72 24.21 -0.04 -14.74
N PRO A 73 24.71 -1.21 -14.31
CA PRO A 73 23.90 -2.40 -14.10
C PRO A 73 22.86 -2.22 -12.99
N GLU A 74 23.12 -1.40 -11.98
CA GLU A 74 22.16 -1.03 -10.92
C GLU A 74 21.10 -0.08 -11.46
N GLY A 75 21.39 0.63 -12.54
CA GLY A 75 20.53 1.63 -13.17
C GLY A 75 20.62 3.00 -12.50
N ILE A 76 20.05 3.99 -13.18
CA ILE A 76 20.04 5.37 -12.71
C ILE A 76 18.73 5.61 -11.94
N LEU A 77 18.86 5.95 -10.66
CA LEU A 77 17.74 6.38 -9.82
C LEU A 77 17.47 7.87 -10.03
N VAL A 78 16.23 8.20 -10.42
CA VAL A 78 15.80 9.59 -10.58
C VAL A 78 14.55 9.82 -9.75
N GLU A 79 14.60 10.87 -8.95
CA GLU A 79 13.46 11.35 -8.17
C GLU A 79 12.77 12.51 -8.88
N ILE A 80 11.47 12.34 -9.15
CA ILE A 80 10.61 13.38 -9.74
C ILE A 80 9.68 13.89 -8.63
N PRO A 81 9.91 15.11 -8.08
CA PRO A 81 9.08 15.69 -7.05
C PRO A 81 7.62 15.88 -7.50
N ARG A 82 6.68 15.78 -6.57
CA ARG A 82 5.25 16.04 -6.84
C ARG A 82 5.06 17.48 -7.36
N GLY A 83 4.21 17.66 -8.37
CA GLY A 83 3.92 18.97 -8.96
C GLY A 83 5.05 19.51 -9.85
N SER A 84 6.07 18.73 -10.21
CA SER A 84 7.14 19.18 -11.10
C SER A 84 6.59 19.47 -12.50
N PRO A 85 6.80 20.68 -13.05
CA PRO A 85 6.40 21.01 -14.42
C PRO A 85 7.26 20.23 -15.44
N LEU A 86 6.72 19.98 -16.63
CA LEU A 86 7.38 19.22 -17.70
C LEU A 86 8.84 19.62 -17.97
N PRO A 87 9.22 20.94 -18.05
CA PRO A 87 10.60 21.33 -18.27
C PRO A 87 11.55 20.91 -17.14
N ARG A 88 11.06 20.89 -15.88
CA ARG A 88 11.84 20.45 -14.72
C ARG A 88 12.05 18.93 -14.74
N ILE A 89 11.01 18.17 -15.09
CA ILE A 89 11.13 16.70 -15.25
C ILE A 89 12.20 16.40 -16.32
N ALA A 90 12.13 17.06 -17.48
CA ALA A 90 13.10 16.87 -18.54
C ALA A 90 14.53 17.23 -18.13
N ALA A 91 14.70 18.31 -17.36
CA ALA A 91 16.01 18.71 -16.85
C ALA A 91 16.58 17.69 -15.86
N LEU A 92 15.75 17.14 -14.97
CA LEU A 92 16.14 16.08 -14.04
C LEU A 92 16.57 14.81 -14.77
N LEU A 93 15.83 14.40 -15.80
CA LEU A 93 16.18 13.22 -16.59
C LEU A 93 17.49 13.41 -17.39
N GLU A 94 17.71 14.59 -17.95
CA GLU A 94 18.92 14.95 -18.69
C GLU A 94 20.14 15.03 -17.76
N SER A 95 20.04 15.74 -16.64
CA SER A 95 21.14 15.89 -15.68
C SER A 95 21.58 14.58 -15.03
N ASN A 96 20.68 13.61 -14.92
CA ASN A 96 20.99 12.26 -14.45
C ASN A 96 21.38 11.30 -15.60
N GLY A 97 21.48 11.77 -16.85
CA GLY A 97 21.90 10.93 -17.98
C GLY A 97 20.85 9.90 -18.45
N VAL A 98 19.60 10.04 -18.04
CA VAL A 98 18.50 9.14 -18.44
C VAL A 98 18.03 9.45 -19.86
N ILE A 99 18.12 10.69 -20.30
CA ILE A 99 17.81 11.13 -21.68
C ILE A 99 18.96 11.92 -22.25
N PRO A 100 19.21 11.81 -23.57
CA PRO A 100 20.33 12.51 -24.22
C PRO A 100 20.07 14.02 -24.43
N GLY A 101 18.82 14.46 -24.35
CA GLY A 101 18.48 15.87 -24.56
C GLY A 101 17.03 16.18 -24.25
N ARG A 102 16.84 17.18 -23.38
CA ARG A 102 15.52 17.61 -22.88
C ARG A 102 14.58 18.10 -23.97
N GLY A 103 15.10 18.76 -25.01
CA GLY A 103 14.27 19.33 -26.09
C GLY A 103 13.54 18.26 -26.89
N ALA A 104 14.28 17.23 -27.34
CA ALA A 104 13.72 16.09 -28.06
C ALA A 104 12.68 15.33 -27.19
N TRP A 105 12.99 15.13 -25.93
CA TRP A 105 12.08 14.42 -25.01
C TRP A 105 10.78 15.21 -24.76
N ILE A 106 10.87 16.54 -24.53
CA ILE A 106 9.69 17.42 -24.38
C ILE A 106 8.82 17.38 -25.64
N PHE A 107 9.46 17.41 -26.83
CA PHE A 107 8.75 17.29 -28.10
C PHE A 107 7.96 15.97 -28.18
N CYS A 108 8.57 14.85 -27.79
CA CYS A 108 7.92 13.56 -27.74
C CYS A 108 6.71 13.53 -26.74
N VAL A 109 6.89 14.08 -25.54
CA VAL A 109 5.82 14.13 -24.54
C VAL A 109 4.61 14.93 -25.02
N LYS A 110 4.87 16.11 -25.62
CA LYS A 110 3.83 16.97 -26.18
C LYS A 110 3.16 16.34 -27.41
N GLY A 111 3.93 15.71 -28.28
CA GLY A 111 3.39 14.99 -29.44
C GLY A 111 2.47 13.83 -29.09
N LEU A 112 2.73 13.15 -27.97
CA LEU A 112 1.86 12.11 -27.42
C LEU A 112 0.66 12.63 -26.59
N GLY A 113 0.62 13.93 -26.28
CA GLY A 113 -0.44 14.53 -25.46
C GLY A 113 -0.48 14.00 -24.02
N VAL A 114 0.69 13.66 -23.44
CA VAL A 114 0.77 13.02 -22.13
C VAL A 114 1.45 13.87 -21.05
N SER A 115 1.61 15.16 -21.28
CA SER A 115 2.32 16.08 -20.38
C SER A 115 1.79 16.05 -18.93
N GLU A 116 0.46 15.96 -18.75
CA GLU A 116 -0.20 15.94 -17.43
C GLU A 116 -0.36 14.54 -16.85
N LYS A 117 0.02 13.50 -17.62
CA LYS A 117 -0.12 12.10 -17.24
C LYS A 117 1.18 11.49 -16.70
N LEU A 118 2.24 12.29 -16.60
CA LEU A 118 3.51 11.85 -16.01
C LEU A 118 3.41 11.87 -14.50
N GLN A 119 3.74 10.74 -13.87
CA GLN A 119 3.60 10.58 -12.43
C GLN A 119 4.90 10.98 -11.72
N ALA A 120 4.78 11.71 -10.61
CA ALA A 120 5.88 11.97 -9.69
C ALA A 120 6.25 10.68 -8.96
N GLY A 121 7.52 10.55 -8.54
CA GLY A 121 8.00 9.37 -7.81
C GLY A 121 9.47 9.11 -8.06
N GLN A 122 9.98 8.03 -7.48
CA GLN A 122 11.34 7.55 -7.69
C GLN A 122 11.33 6.43 -8.74
N TYR A 123 12.14 6.61 -9.79
CA TYR A 123 12.23 5.68 -10.92
C TYR A 123 13.65 5.17 -11.07
N CYS A 124 13.78 3.92 -11.49
CA CYS A 124 15.06 3.31 -11.84
C CYS A 124 15.07 3.00 -13.33
N PHE A 125 15.99 3.62 -14.07
CA PHE A 125 16.14 3.42 -15.51
C PHE A 125 17.37 2.57 -15.77
N LYS A 126 17.20 1.40 -16.42
CA LYS A 126 18.27 0.42 -16.69
C LYS A 126 18.34 0.08 -18.17
N GLY A 127 19.53 -0.32 -18.62
CA GLY A 127 19.75 -0.89 -19.94
C GLY A 127 19.40 0.03 -21.09
N GLY A 128 18.85 -0.52 -22.18
CA GLY A 128 18.49 0.24 -23.37
C GLY A 128 17.24 1.10 -23.17
N GLN A 129 17.41 2.42 -23.22
CA GLN A 129 16.32 3.39 -23.10
C GLN A 129 16.05 4.09 -24.43
N SER A 130 14.84 4.59 -24.61
CA SER A 130 14.45 5.51 -25.68
C SER A 130 13.53 6.59 -25.09
N ASN A 131 13.33 7.71 -25.80
CA ASN A 131 12.40 8.73 -25.35
C ASN A 131 11.01 8.13 -25.05
N TYR A 132 10.55 7.22 -25.89
CA TYR A 132 9.27 6.54 -25.72
C TYR A 132 9.25 5.64 -24.48
N SER A 133 10.32 4.84 -24.23
CA SER A 133 10.38 3.96 -23.05
C SER A 133 10.37 4.76 -21.76
N VAL A 134 11.12 5.85 -21.66
CA VAL A 134 11.14 6.74 -20.50
C VAL A 134 9.74 7.35 -20.26
N ILE A 135 9.09 7.86 -21.32
CA ILE A 135 7.73 8.40 -21.23
C ILE A 135 6.75 7.33 -20.74
N ARG A 136 6.85 6.10 -21.26
CA ARG A 136 5.99 4.99 -20.88
C ARG A 136 6.12 4.65 -19.39
N VAL A 137 7.36 4.56 -18.89
CA VAL A 137 7.67 4.27 -17.47
C VAL A 137 7.04 5.34 -16.58
N LEU A 138 7.26 6.63 -16.89
CA LEU A 138 6.70 7.73 -16.11
C LEU A 138 5.17 7.80 -16.17
N ARG A 139 4.59 7.53 -17.34
CA ARG A 139 3.13 7.52 -17.50
C ARG A 139 2.45 6.38 -16.76
N ARG A 140 3.08 5.20 -16.73
CA ARG A 140 2.55 4.03 -16.01
C ARG A 140 2.81 4.09 -14.53
N GLY A 141 3.68 5.00 -14.07
CA GLY A 141 4.06 5.07 -12.67
C GLY A 141 4.82 3.83 -12.20
N GLU A 142 5.69 3.28 -13.05
CA GLU A 142 6.54 2.13 -12.72
C GLU A 142 7.66 2.57 -11.76
N GLN A 143 7.25 3.05 -10.58
CA GLN A 143 8.15 3.58 -9.55
C GLN A 143 8.90 2.44 -8.86
N VAL A 144 10.06 2.78 -8.32
CA VAL A 144 10.78 1.89 -7.39
C VAL A 144 9.89 1.63 -6.18
N ARG A 145 9.58 0.36 -5.94
CA ARG A 145 8.79 -0.08 -4.80
C ARG A 145 9.68 -0.71 -3.76
N ARG A 146 9.41 -0.41 -2.50
CA ARG A 146 10.01 -1.06 -1.35
C ARG A 146 9.04 -2.10 -0.82
N THR A 147 9.52 -3.31 -0.66
CA THR A 147 8.76 -4.40 -0.03
C THR A 147 8.93 -4.30 1.48
N LEU A 148 7.81 -4.30 2.17
CA LEU A 148 7.72 -4.20 3.62
C LEU A 148 7.01 -5.44 4.16
N VAL A 149 7.71 -6.26 4.92
CA VAL A 149 7.15 -7.46 5.58
C VAL A 149 6.90 -7.14 7.04
N ILE A 150 5.64 -7.20 7.46
CA ILE A 150 5.22 -7.03 8.85
C ILE A 150 4.80 -8.39 9.40
N PRO A 151 5.59 -9.00 10.29
CA PRO A 151 5.23 -10.28 10.92
C PRO A 151 4.02 -10.15 11.84
N GLU A 152 3.23 -11.22 11.95
CA GLU A 152 2.17 -11.35 12.95
C GLU A 152 2.73 -11.15 14.37
N GLY A 153 1.91 -10.65 15.28
CA GLY A 153 2.31 -10.34 16.64
C GLY A 153 3.29 -9.17 16.80
N SER A 154 3.60 -8.43 15.72
CA SER A 154 4.46 -7.25 15.80
C SER A 154 3.76 -6.14 16.58
N THR A 155 4.42 -5.57 17.59
CA THR A 155 3.95 -4.35 18.25
C THR A 155 4.15 -3.13 17.34
N SER A 156 3.41 -2.05 17.56
CA SER A 156 3.61 -0.77 16.84
C SER A 156 5.05 -0.26 16.96
N ARG A 157 5.73 -0.52 18.09
CA ARG A 157 7.17 -0.22 18.24
C ARG A 157 8.02 -1.01 17.25
N ARG A 158 7.74 -2.31 17.09
CA ARG A 158 8.44 -3.17 16.14
C ARG A 158 8.16 -2.74 14.70
N ILE A 159 6.91 -2.42 14.39
CA ILE A 159 6.51 -1.89 13.08
C ILE A 159 7.25 -0.57 12.78
N ALA A 160 7.31 0.36 13.74
CA ALA A 160 8.04 1.60 13.58
C ALA A 160 9.54 1.39 13.29
N GLN A 161 10.17 0.41 13.93
CA GLN A 161 11.56 0.01 13.64
C GLN A 161 11.71 -0.55 12.22
N ILE A 162 10.78 -1.41 11.78
CA ILE A 162 10.78 -1.95 10.41
C ILE A 162 10.61 -0.80 9.40
N LEU A 163 9.65 0.10 9.63
CA LEU A 163 9.43 1.27 8.79
C LEU A 163 10.64 2.20 8.75
N SER A 164 11.35 2.35 9.86
CA SER A 164 12.59 3.13 9.92
C SER A 164 13.68 2.50 9.04
N ARG A 165 13.88 1.19 9.15
CA ARG A 165 14.90 0.47 8.38
C ARG A 165 14.60 0.43 6.89
N GLU A 166 13.37 0.13 6.49
CA GLU A 166 12.99 -0.11 5.10
C GLU A 166 12.60 1.18 4.35
N MET A 167 12.01 2.16 5.05
CA MET A 167 11.48 3.38 4.44
C MET A 167 12.24 4.65 4.88
N GLY A 168 13.11 4.55 5.89
CA GLY A 168 13.88 5.68 6.42
C GLY A 168 13.07 6.62 7.33
N PHE A 169 11.90 6.20 7.84
CA PHE A 169 11.10 7.04 8.70
C PHE A 169 11.67 7.13 10.12
N PRO A 170 11.68 8.29 10.77
CA PRO A 170 12.02 8.39 12.18
C PRO A 170 11.03 7.58 13.03
N THR A 171 11.55 6.66 13.85
CA THR A 171 10.73 5.75 14.69
C THR A 171 9.74 6.53 15.55
N ASP A 172 10.18 7.64 16.18
CA ASP A 172 9.32 8.45 17.03
C ASP A 172 8.17 9.10 16.26
N SER A 173 8.42 9.57 15.03
CA SER A 173 7.37 10.13 14.16
C SER A 173 6.28 9.11 13.85
N VAL A 174 6.66 7.85 13.59
CA VAL A 174 5.71 6.76 13.38
C VAL A 174 4.90 6.51 14.65
N LEU A 175 5.55 6.41 15.82
CA LEU A 175 4.89 6.14 17.10
C LEU A 175 3.95 7.28 17.54
N ILE A 176 4.30 8.53 17.25
CA ILE A 176 3.41 9.69 17.49
C ILE A 176 2.13 9.51 16.66
N MET A 177 2.25 9.21 15.35
CA MET A 177 1.09 9.03 14.49
C MET A 177 0.24 7.82 14.87
N VAL A 178 0.85 6.73 15.33
CA VAL A 178 0.12 5.53 15.82
C VAL A 178 -0.74 5.86 17.04
N ARG A 179 -0.30 6.78 17.89
CA ARG A 179 -1.00 7.19 19.13
C ARG A 179 -1.91 8.40 18.94
N ASP A 180 -1.99 8.94 17.73
CA ASP A 180 -2.81 10.11 17.44
C ASP A 180 -4.28 9.70 17.29
N THR A 181 -5.11 10.11 18.26
CA THR A 181 -6.56 9.85 18.27
C THR A 181 -7.30 10.52 17.11
N VAL A 182 -6.73 11.60 16.52
CA VAL A 182 -7.31 12.22 15.32
C VAL A 182 -7.13 11.31 14.12
N ILE A 183 -5.96 10.70 13.97
CA ILE A 183 -5.68 9.71 12.91
C ILE A 183 -6.57 8.47 13.12
N CYS A 184 -6.71 7.97 14.35
CA CYS A 184 -7.60 6.85 14.65
C CYS A 184 -9.04 7.14 14.19
N ARG A 185 -9.59 8.30 14.54
CA ARG A 185 -10.94 8.72 14.10
C ARG A 185 -11.07 8.85 12.59
N GLN A 186 -10.09 9.43 11.91
CA GLN A 186 -10.09 9.58 10.46
C GLN A 186 -10.02 8.24 9.73
N LEU A 187 -9.35 7.25 10.32
CA LEU A 187 -9.26 5.88 9.82
C LEU A 187 -10.39 4.98 10.37
N GLN A 188 -11.36 5.55 11.10
CA GLN A 188 -12.49 4.81 11.66
C GLN A 188 -12.08 3.65 12.59
N VAL A 189 -10.96 3.81 13.29
CA VAL A 189 -10.49 2.85 14.30
C VAL A 189 -11.10 3.25 15.66
N PRO A 190 -11.94 2.39 16.28
CA PRO A 190 -12.62 2.68 17.54
C PRO A 190 -11.71 2.41 18.75
N ALA A 191 -10.50 2.97 18.76
CA ALA A 191 -9.49 2.79 19.79
C ALA A 191 -8.67 4.07 20.00
N ALA A 192 -7.94 4.14 21.13
CA ALA A 192 -7.08 5.26 21.45
C ALA A 192 -5.75 5.28 20.67
N SER A 193 -5.42 4.20 19.97
CA SER A 193 -4.23 4.07 19.12
C SER A 193 -4.48 3.09 17.97
N LEU A 194 -3.57 3.08 16.99
CA LEU A 194 -3.58 2.10 15.90
C LEU A 194 -2.95 0.76 16.29
N GLU A 195 -2.49 0.56 17.55
CA GLU A 195 -2.02 -0.74 18.03
C GLU A 195 -3.12 -1.79 17.87
N GLY A 196 -2.79 -2.93 17.25
CA GLY A 196 -3.74 -3.99 16.93
C GLY A 196 -4.43 -3.86 15.58
N PHE A 197 -4.39 -2.67 14.96
CA PHE A 197 -5.07 -2.35 13.72
C PHE A 197 -4.12 -2.17 12.52
N LEU A 198 -2.81 -2.27 12.74
CA LEU A 198 -1.79 -2.26 11.70
C LEU A 198 -1.56 -3.70 11.21
N TYR A 199 -2.41 -4.16 10.27
CA TYR A 199 -2.47 -5.57 9.90
C TYR A 199 -1.12 -6.12 9.43
N PRO A 200 -0.68 -7.29 9.93
CA PRO A 200 0.52 -7.97 9.45
C PRO A 200 0.30 -8.52 8.05
N ASP A 201 1.14 -8.12 7.10
CA ASP A 201 1.11 -8.58 5.71
C ASP A 201 2.42 -8.16 5.00
N THR A 202 2.55 -8.54 3.74
CA THR A 202 3.62 -8.05 2.86
C THR A 202 3.08 -6.92 1.99
N TYR A 203 3.61 -5.72 2.19
CA TYR A 203 3.21 -4.51 1.49
C TYR A 203 4.25 -4.07 0.47
N GLN A 204 3.80 -3.41 -0.60
CA GLN A 204 4.67 -2.76 -1.57
C GLN A 204 4.32 -1.27 -1.66
N PHE A 205 5.25 -0.42 -1.23
CA PHE A 205 5.09 1.02 -1.25
C PHE A 205 6.05 1.67 -2.25
N ALA A 206 5.59 2.74 -2.89
CA ALA A 206 6.50 3.63 -3.60
C ALA A 206 7.48 4.28 -2.60
N ALA A 207 8.71 4.51 -3.02
CA ALA A 207 9.76 5.03 -2.13
C ALA A 207 9.41 6.37 -1.46
N GLN A 208 8.54 7.18 -2.09
CA GLN A 208 8.08 8.48 -1.59
C GLN A 208 6.74 8.42 -0.83
N THR A 209 6.24 7.22 -0.49
CA THR A 209 5.01 7.09 0.29
C THR A 209 5.23 7.64 1.69
N GLY A 210 4.37 8.53 2.16
CA GLY A 210 4.47 9.13 3.50
C GLY A 210 4.02 8.16 4.61
N ILE A 211 4.44 8.43 5.85
CA ILE A 211 4.09 7.60 7.02
C ILE A 211 2.58 7.40 7.12
N ARG A 212 1.81 8.48 7.02
CA ARG A 212 0.35 8.44 7.13
C ARG A 212 -0.30 7.53 6.08
N ASP A 213 0.20 7.58 4.84
CA ASP A 213 -0.34 6.74 3.76
C ASP A 213 -0.02 5.26 4.02
N VAL A 214 1.19 4.95 4.52
CA VAL A 214 1.58 3.59 4.91
C VAL A 214 0.66 3.06 6.00
N LEU A 215 0.50 3.80 7.11
CA LEU A 215 -0.39 3.41 8.21
C LEU A 215 -1.84 3.25 7.73
N SER A 216 -2.31 4.16 6.87
CA SER A 216 -3.67 4.08 6.31
C SER A 216 -3.89 2.83 5.45
N VAL A 217 -2.89 2.39 4.68
CA VAL A 217 -2.97 1.15 3.90
C VAL A 217 -3.04 -0.06 4.83
N MET A 218 -2.23 -0.09 5.90
CA MET A 218 -2.22 -1.19 6.86
C MET A 218 -3.56 -1.31 7.60
N VAL A 219 -4.14 -0.17 8.02
CA VAL A 219 -5.46 -0.13 8.67
C VAL A 219 -6.56 -0.56 7.70
N ARG A 220 -6.57 -0.05 6.46
CA ARG A 220 -7.56 -0.49 5.44
C ARG A 220 -7.46 -1.98 5.15
N ARG A 221 -6.24 -2.54 5.16
CA ARG A 221 -6.04 -3.98 5.01
C ARG A 221 -6.66 -4.75 6.17
N PHE A 222 -6.50 -4.27 7.40
CA PHE A 222 -7.20 -4.81 8.57
C PHE A 222 -8.71 -4.74 8.38
N GLN A 223 -9.25 -3.58 8.04
CA GLN A 223 -10.70 -3.38 7.85
C GLN A 223 -11.29 -4.28 6.77
N SER A 224 -10.52 -4.58 5.72
CA SER A 224 -10.95 -5.47 4.64
C SER A 224 -11.19 -6.93 5.08
N LEU A 225 -10.77 -7.31 6.27
CA LEU A 225 -11.01 -8.65 6.83
C LEU A 225 -12.39 -8.74 7.49
N PHE A 226 -12.90 -7.61 7.99
CA PHE A 226 -14.18 -7.57 8.69
C PHE A 226 -15.31 -7.38 7.68
N HIS A 227 -16.21 -8.31 7.63
CA HIS A 227 -17.43 -8.35 6.84
C HIS A 227 -18.57 -8.84 7.71
N ASP A 228 -19.77 -8.76 7.22
CA ASP A 228 -21.03 -8.97 7.97
C ASP A 228 -21.02 -10.21 8.88
N SER A 229 -20.37 -11.30 8.46
CA SER A 229 -20.31 -12.54 9.25
C SER A 229 -19.46 -12.41 10.52
N LEU A 230 -18.34 -11.66 10.48
CA LEU A 230 -17.50 -11.44 11.65
C LEU A 230 -18.13 -10.40 12.58
N GLU A 231 -18.80 -9.38 12.03
CA GLU A 231 -19.54 -8.39 12.81
C GLU A 231 -20.72 -9.03 13.55
N SER A 232 -21.49 -9.89 12.87
CA SER A 232 -22.55 -10.67 13.52
C SER A 232 -22.00 -11.51 14.68
N ARG A 233 -20.85 -12.15 14.47
CA ARG A 233 -20.23 -12.99 15.49
C ARG A 233 -19.69 -12.19 16.68
N MET A 234 -19.17 -10.99 16.48
CA MET A 234 -18.81 -10.08 17.58
C MET A 234 -20.04 -9.75 18.45
N ASN A 235 -21.16 -9.45 17.79
CA ASN A 235 -22.42 -9.15 18.49
C ASN A 235 -22.93 -10.34 19.31
N ASP A 236 -22.87 -11.57 18.77
CA ASP A 236 -23.23 -12.80 19.51
C ASP A 236 -22.42 -12.98 20.79
N LEU A 237 -21.15 -12.56 20.75
CA LEU A 237 -20.25 -12.66 21.89
C LEU A 237 -20.29 -11.42 22.81
N ASN A 238 -21.07 -10.40 22.46
CA ASN A 238 -21.10 -9.09 23.12
C ASN A 238 -19.71 -8.45 23.23
N LEU A 239 -18.91 -8.55 22.16
CA LEU A 239 -17.59 -7.95 22.07
C LEU A 239 -17.61 -6.79 21.07
N THR A 240 -17.04 -5.67 21.47
CA THR A 240 -16.69 -4.58 20.55
C THR A 240 -15.52 -4.98 19.65
N LEU A 241 -15.31 -4.25 18.54
CA LEU A 241 -14.14 -4.47 17.67
C LEU A 241 -12.82 -4.32 18.45
N ASN A 242 -12.72 -3.31 19.33
CA ASN A 242 -11.53 -3.12 20.16
C ASN A 242 -11.28 -4.29 21.12
N GLU A 243 -12.31 -4.81 21.76
CA GLU A 243 -12.20 -5.97 22.66
C GLU A 243 -11.85 -7.25 21.90
N THR A 244 -12.44 -7.45 20.71
CA THR A 244 -12.10 -8.58 19.83
C THR A 244 -10.63 -8.57 19.45
N VAL A 245 -10.12 -7.42 18.99
CA VAL A 245 -8.71 -7.28 18.60
C VAL A 245 -7.79 -7.38 19.82
N THR A 246 -8.22 -6.85 20.97
CA THR A 246 -7.48 -6.98 22.23
C THR A 246 -7.32 -8.44 22.62
N LEU A 247 -8.41 -9.22 22.62
CA LEU A 247 -8.36 -10.65 22.90
C LEU A 247 -7.51 -11.40 21.87
N ALA A 248 -7.69 -11.10 20.58
CA ALA A 248 -6.88 -11.69 19.51
C ALA A 248 -5.38 -11.41 19.70
N SER A 249 -5.00 -10.20 20.12
CA SER A 249 -3.60 -9.84 20.36
C SER A 249 -2.99 -10.59 21.55
N ILE A 250 -3.79 -10.90 22.56
CA ILE A 250 -3.36 -11.75 23.69
C ILE A 250 -3.15 -13.19 23.21
N ILE A 251 -4.10 -13.75 22.45
CA ILE A 251 -4.00 -15.09 21.87
C ILE A 251 -2.77 -15.20 20.95
N GLU A 252 -2.53 -14.18 20.12
CA GLU A 252 -1.36 -14.11 19.25
C GLU A 252 -0.04 -14.17 20.01
N GLY A 253 0.02 -13.46 21.14
CA GLY A 253 1.23 -13.43 21.97
C GLY A 253 1.48 -14.70 22.80
N GLU A 254 0.44 -15.52 23.04
CA GLU A 254 0.56 -16.78 23.79
C GLU A 254 0.85 -17.97 22.88
N ALA A 255 0.16 -18.06 21.74
CA ALA A 255 0.19 -19.25 20.90
C ALA A 255 1.45 -19.30 20.03
N MET A 256 2.20 -20.38 20.13
CA MET A 256 3.27 -20.70 19.19
C MET A 256 2.76 -21.53 18.00
N GLN A 257 1.62 -22.19 18.14
CA GLN A 257 0.99 -23.07 17.16
C GLN A 257 -0.44 -22.61 16.88
N ASP A 258 -0.78 -22.38 15.62
CA ASP A 258 -2.12 -21.91 15.23
C ASP A 258 -3.24 -22.85 15.66
N ALA A 259 -2.96 -24.15 15.70
CA ALA A 259 -3.93 -25.17 16.14
C ALA A 259 -4.39 -25.00 17.59
N GLU A 260 -3.60 -24.36 18.46
CA GLU A 260 -3.96 -24.12 19.86
C GLU A 260 -4.75 -22.82 20.06
N LYS A 261 -4.71 -21.89 19.11
CA LYS A 261 -5.37 -20.57 19.23
C LYS A 261 -6.85 -20.66 19.65
N PRO A 262 -7.69 -21.54 19.05
CA PRO A 262 -9.08 -21.68 19.48
C PRO A 262 -9.24 -22.19 20.93
N VAL A 263 -8.33 -23.05 21.41
CA VAL A 263 -8.35 -23.59 22.77
C VAL A 263 -7.90 -22.53 23.78
N ILE A 264 -6.85 -21.79 23.47
CA ILE A 264 -6.38 -20.63 24.27
C ILE A 264 -7.49 -19.57 24.34
N SER A 265 -8.17 -19.31 23.24
CA SER A 265 -9.32 -18.41 23.20
C SER A 265 -10.42 -18.88 24.13
N SER A 266 -10.78 -20.17 24.07
CA SER A 266 -11.78 -20.76 24.98
C SER A 266 -11.43 -20.55 26.45
N LEU A 267 -10.15 -20.75 26.81
CA LEU A 267 -9.67 -20.51 28.17
C LEU A 267 -9.89 -19.04 28.59
N TYR A 268 -9.55 -18.07 27.74
CA TYR A 268 -9.74 -16.67 28.08
C TYR A 268 -11.21 -16.27 28.13
N HIS A 269 -12.07 -16.76 27.24
CA HIS A 269 -13.52 -16.57 27.33
C HIS A 269 -14.09 -17.16 28.62
N ASN A 270 -13.63 -18.35 29.03
CA ASN A 270 -14.04 -18.95 30.28
C ASN A 270 -13.64 -18.10 31.50
N ARG A 271 -12.41 -17.59 31.55
CA ARG A 271 -11.93 -16.69 32.60
C ARG A 271 -12.73 -15.39 32.66
N LEU A 272 -12.96 -14.75 31.48
CA LEU A 272 -13.78 -13.55 31.41
C LEU A 272 -15.18 -13.75 31.95
N ARG A 273 -15.85 -14.86 31.58
CA ARG A 273 -17.20 -15.19 32.00
C ARG A 273 -17.33 -15.33 33.51
N ILE A 274 -16.32 -15.85 34.20
CA ILE A 274 -16.34 -16.01 35.68
C ILE A 274 -15.62 -14.89 36.43
N GLY A 275 -15.21 -13.83 35.74
CA GLY A 275 -14.48 -12.71 36.34
C GLY A 275 -13.09 -13.06 36.86
N MET A 276 -12.46 -14.12 36.35
CA MET A 276 -11.10 -14.51 36.70
C MET A 276 -10.09 -13.62 36.00
N ALA A 277 -8.95 -13.27 36.63
CA ALA A 277 -7.87 -12.55 36.03
C ALA A 277 -7.27 -13.31 34.82
N LEU A 278 -6.98 -12.64 33.70
CA LEU A 278 -6.47 -13.31 32.50
C LEU A 278 -5.04 -13.83 32.70
N GLN A 279 -4.21 -13.12 33.46
CA GLN A 279 -2.82 -13.50 33.75
C GLN A 279 -2.03 -13.87 32.50
N ALA A 280 -2.14 -13.02 31.49
CA ALA A 280 -1.57 -13.23 30.18
C ALA A 280 -0.19 -12.55 30.09
N ASP A 281 0.86 -13.33 29.87
CA ASP A 281 2.25 -12.85 29.76
C ASP A 281 2.45 -11.79 28.67
N PRO A 282 1.79 -11.85 27.49
CA PRO A 282 1.89 -10.82 26.46
C PRO A 282 1.53 -9.41 26.95
N THR A 283 0.62 -9.29 27.89
CA THR A 283 0.20 -7.99 28.44
C THR A 283 1.32 -7.36 29.28
N ILE A 284 2.13 -8.17 29.96
CA ILE A 284 3.31 -7.72 30.70
C ILE A 284 4.45 -7.39 29.73
N GLN A 285 4.67 -8.24 28.73
CA GLN A 285 5.67 -7.98 27.67
C GLN A 285 5.47 -6.64 26.97
N TYR A 286 4.21 -6.23 26.80
CA TYR A 286 3.86 -4.96 26.17
C TYR A 286 4.25 -3.73 27.00
N ILE A 287 4.15 -3.82 28.34
CA ILE A 287 4.37 -2.69 29.25
C ILE A 287 5.83 -2.56 29.74
N ILE A 288 6.64 -3.62 29.65
CA ILE A 288 8.05 -3.54 30.03
C ILE A 288 8.86 -2.83 28.95
N LYS A 289 9.79 -1.96 29.39
CA LYS A 289 10.57 -1.11 28.47
C LYS A 289 11.59 -1.89 27.63
N ASP A 290 12.16 -2.94 28.21
CA ASP A 290 13.23 -3.78 27.68
C ASP A 290 12.74 -5.14 27.17
N GLY A 291 11.44 -5.25 26.87
CA GLY A 291 10.83 -6.48 26.33
C GLY A 291 10.96 -6.57 24.78
N PRO A 292 10.63 -7.77 24.25
CA PRO A 292 10.27 -9.00 24.96
C PRO A 292 11.48 -9.71 25.60
N ARG A 293 11.32 -10.19 26.81
CA ARG A 293 12.33 -10.99 27.56
C ARG A 293 11.63 -11.94 28.55
N ARG A 294 12.38 -12.84 29.17
CA ARG A 294 11.83 -13.64 30.26
C ARG A 294 11.27 -12.74 31.37
N LEU A 295 10.03 -12.94 31.75
CA LEU A 295 9.37 -12.20 32.82
C LEU A 295 9.96 -12.58 34.20
N LEU A 296 10.15 -11.58 35.02
CA LEU A 296 10.55 -11.70 36.43
C LEU A 296 9.32 -11.48 37.32
N THR A 297 9.33 -12.04 38.53
CA THR A 297 8.22 -11.87 39.47
C THR A 297 7.87 -10.39 39.73
N ARG A 298 8.88 -9.51 39.77
CA ARG A 298 8.67 -8.06 39.90
C ARG A 298 7.90 -7.43 38.74
N ASP A 299 7.99 -8.00 37.53
CA ASP A 299 7.30 -7.47 36.36
C ASP A 299 5.77 -7.69 36.47
N LEU A 300 5.35 -8.75 37.14
CA LEU A 300 3.96 -9.07 37.38
C LEU A 300 3.28 -8.09 38.36
N SER A 301 4.05 -7.29 39.09
CA SER A 301 3.53 -6.29 40.05
C SER A 301 3.50 -4.85 39.47
N ILE A 302 3.90 -4.64 38.20
CA ILE A 302 3.86 -3.32 37.54
C ILE A 302 2.43 -2.78 37.58
N ASP A 303 2.27 -1.54 38.04
CA ASP A 303 0.98 -0.86 38.07
C ASP A 303 0.68 -0.25 36.69
N SER A 304 -0.15 -0.94 35.94
CA SER A 304 -0.60 -0.54 34.61
C SER A 304 -1.96 -1.14 34.33
N PRO A 305 -2.88 -0.42 33.67
CA PRO A 305 -4.17 -0.95 33.27
C PRO A 305 -4.05 -2.12 32.27
N TYR A 306 -2.89 -2.30 31.64
CA TYR A 306 -2.58 -3.45 30.79
C TYR A 306 -2.16 -4.70 31.60
N ASN A 307 -1.89 -4.58 32.90
CA ASN A 307 -1.43 -5.73 33.71
C ASN A 307 -2.60 -6.63 34.08
N THR A 308 -2.83 -7.68 33.30
CA THR A 308 -3.89 -8.68 33.51
C THR A 308 -3.64 -9.66 34.68
N TYR A 309 -2.50 -9.55 35.38
CA TYR A 309 -2.26 -10.20 36.67
C TYR A 309 -2.87 -9.43 37.84
N ARG A 310 -2.97 -8.09 37.72
CA ARG A 310 -3.51 -7.19 38.72
C ARG A 310 -4.98 -6.83 38.47
N TYR A 311 -5.29 -6.53 37.22
CA TYR A 311 -6.60 -6.05 36.80
C TYR A 311 -7.37 -7.16 36.06
N ARG A 312 -8.63 -7.37 36.45
CA ARG A 312 -9.51 -8.36 35.81
C ARG A 312 -10.11 -7.80 34.54
N GLY A 313 -10.50 -8.68 33.64
CA GLY A 313 -11.05 -8.31 32.32
C GLY A 313 -9.99 -8.12 31.26
N LEU A 314 -10.40 -7.62 30.11
CA LEU A 314 -9.50 -7.25 29.02
C LEU A 314 -8.75 -5.95 29.35
N PRO A 315 -7.50 -5.80 28.92
CA PRO A 315 -6.80 -4.52 29.01
C PRO A 315 -7.47 -3.47 28.11
N PRO A 316 -7.10 -2.17 28.23
CA PRO A 316 -7.74 -1.07 27.48
C PRO A 316 -7.63 -1.16 25.95
N GLY A 317 -6.71 -1.97 25.45
CA GLY A 317 -6.51 -2.16 24.02
C GLY A 317 -5.52 -3.27 23.70
N PRO A 318 -5.27 -3.53 22.41
CA PRO A 318 -4.38 -4.56 21.92
C PRO A 318 -2.94 -4.39 22.41
N VAL A 319 -2.21 -5.48 22.51
CA VAL A 319 -0.80 -5.53 22.96
C VAL A 319 0.18 -5.87 21.83
N ASN A 320 -0.34 -6.20 20.66
CA ASN A 320 0.36 -6.37 19.39
C ASN A 320 -0.65 -6.35 18.24
N ASN A 321 -0.18 -6.52 17.00
CA ASN A 321 -1.01 -6.61 15.81
C ASN A 321 -1.20 -8.09 15.42
N PRO A 322 -2.39 -8.66 15.68
CA PRO A 322 -2.64 -10.09 15.48
C PRO A 322 -2.85 -10.43 14.01
N GLY A 323 -2.51 -11.67 13.64
CA GLY A 323 -2.88 -12.29 12.37
C GLY A 323 -4.34 -12.73 12.33
N LEU A 324 -4.82 -13.08 11.13
CA LEU A 324 -6.19 -13.57 10.92
C LEU A 324 -6.52 -14.83 11.77
N PRO A 325 -5.62 -15.82 11.93
CA PRO A 325 -5.91 -16.98 12.79
C PRO A 325 -6.28 -16.61 14.22
N SER A 326 -5.61 -15.61 14.81
CA SER A 326 -5.90 -15.15 16.18
C SER A 326 -7.19 -14.35 16.26
N ILE A 327 -7.51 -13.55 15.24
CA ILE A 327 -8.80 -12.84 15.14
C ILE A 327 -9.95 -13.84 15.05
N LEU A 328 -9.82 -14.85 14.18
CA LEU A 328 -10.82 -15.91 14.07
C LEU A 328 -10.93 -16.72 15.35
N ALA A 329 -9.82 -17.06 16.00
CA ALA A 329 -9.86 -17.77 17.29
C ALA A 329 -10.57 -16.95 18.37
N ALA A 330 -10.38 -15.64 18.44
CA ALA A 330 -11.09 -14.79 19.40
C ALA A 330 -12.61 -14.82 19.21
N LEU A 331 -13.07 -14.95 17.95
CA LEU A 331 -14.49 -15.00 17.61
C LEU A 331 -15.08 -16.42 17.61
N TYR A 332 -14.28 -17.43 17.38
CA TYR A 332 -14.68 -18.84 17.31
C TYR A 332 -13.86 -19.69 18.29
N PRO A 333 -14.02 -19.47 19.62
CA PRO A 333 -13.32 -20.27 20.61
C PRO A 333 -13.77 -21.74 20.54
N ALA A 334 -12.85 -22.65 20.85
CA ALA A 334 -13.18 -24.05 21.03
C ALA A 334 -14.16 -24.24 22.23
N MET A 335 -14.99 -25.26 22.18
CA MET A 335 -15.94 -25.53 23.24
C MET A 335 -15.28 -26.38 24.35
N THR A 336 -14.59 -25.72 25.29
CA THR A 336 -13.90 -26.38 26.41
C THR A 336 -14.26 -25.71 27.75
N GLN A 337 -13.87 -26.38 28.84
CA GLN A 337 -14.00 -25.85 30.21
C GLN A 337 -12.65 -25.47 30.81
N TYR A 338 -11.59 -25.35 29.99
CA TYR A 338 -10.26 -25.05 30.50
C TYR A 338 -10.19 -23.66 31.13
N LEU A 339 -9.49 -23.57 32.23
CA LEU A 339 -9.21 -22.34 32.99
C LEU A 339 -7.70 -22.08 33.14
N TYR A 340 -6.88 -23.12 32.96
CA TYR A 340 -5.42 -23.05 33.17
C TYR A 340 -4.69 -23.65 31.99
N MET A 341 -3.52 -23.09 31.69
CA MET A 341 -2.56 -23.63 30.73
C MET A 341 -1.14 -23.50 31.26
N VAL A 342 -0.25 -24.39 30.85
CA VAL A 342 1.18 -24.34 31.12
C VAL A 342 1.94 -24.89 29.90
N ALA A 343 3.08 -24.30 29.54
CA ALA A 343 3.89 -24.78 28.45
C ALA A 343 4.29 -26.25 28.64
N ALA A 344 4.19 -27.06 27.58
CA ALA A 344 4.61 -28.47 27.59
C ALA A 344 6.14 -28.61 27.40
N GLY A 345 6.79 -27.60 26.78
CA GLY A 345 8.22 -27.56 26.51
C GLY A 345 8.62 -27.85 25.07
N ASP A 346 7.66 -28.17 24.22
CA ASP A 346 7.78 -28.42 22.77
C ASP A 346 7.10 -27.34 21.91
N GLY A 347 6.71 -26.22 22.54
CA GLY A 347 5.96 -25.14 21.90
C GLY A 347 4.44 -25.30 22.01
N SER A 348 3.96 -26.40 22.61
CA SER A 348 2.54 -26.62 22.92
C SER A 348 2.22 -26.33 24.39
N HIS A 349 0.92 -26.40 24.74
CA HIS A 349 0.41 -26.18 26.08
C HIS A 349 -0.34 -27.40 26.61
N VAL A 350 -0.25 -27.62 27.91
CA VAL A 350 -1.13 -28.53 28.66
C VAL A 350 -2.22 -27.70 29.29
N PHE A 351 -3.46 -27.98 28.92
CA PHE A 351 -4.67 -27.32 29.44
C PHE A 351 -5.27 -28.08 30.59
N SER A 352 -5.87 -27.38 31.54
CA SER A 352 -6.47 -27.97 32.74
C SER A 352 -7.75 -27.21 33.15
N THR A 353 -8.69 -27.92 33.77
CA THR A 353 -9.93 -27.34 34.28
C THR A 353 -9.82 -26.92 35.75
N SER A 354 -8.91 -27.54 36.49
CA SER A 354 -8.71 -27.27 37.92
C SER A 354 -7.30 -26.80 38.25
N LEU A 355 -7.15 -26.09 39.36
CA LEU A 355 -5.86 -25.64 39.89
C LEU A 355 -4.94 -26.82 40.25
N GLU A 356 -5.54 -27.92 40.72
CA GLU A 356 -4.81 -29.14 41.10
C GLU A 356 -4.13 -29.77 39.88
N GLU A 357 -4.87 -29.97 38.78
CA GLU A 357 -4.35 -30.47 37.51
C GLU A 357 -3.27 -29.57 36.97
N HIS A 358 -3.49 -28.26 37.00
CA HIS A 358 -2.51 -27.26 36.57
C HIS A 358 -1.21 -27.35 37.40
N ALA A 359 -1.31 -27.44 38.72
CA ALA A 359 -0.15 -27.59 39.60
C ALA A 359 0.66 -28.88 39.27
N LYS A 360 -0.05 -29.98 38.93
CA LYS A 360 0.57 -31.25 38.53
C LYS A 360 1.30 -31.09 37.18
N ALA A 361 0.67 -30.46 36.20
CA ALA A 361 1.28 -30.18 34.91
C ALA A 361 2.52 -29.25 35.02
N LYS A 362 2.42 -28.20 35.85
CA LYS A 362 3.53 -27.28 36.14
C LYS A 362 4.73 -27.99 36.76
N ARG A 363 4.50 -28.90 37.74
CA ARG A 363 5.58 -29.72 38.34
C ARG A 363 6.28 -30.61 37.29
N ARG A 364 5.52 -31.14 36.31
CA ARG A 364 6.07 -31.93 35.22
C ARG A 364 6.95 -31.06 34.29
N PHE A 365 6.43 -29.92 33.91
CA PHE A 365 7.18 -28.95 33.08
C PHE A 365 8.49 -28.51 33.75
N ASP A 366 8.44 -28.16 35.05
CA ASP A 366 9.63 -27.74 35.80
C ASP A 366 10.70 -28.84 35.89
N ARG A 367 10.30 -30.12 35.97
CA ARG A 367 11.25 -31.26 35.90
C ARG A 367 11.93 -31.33 34.54
N ILE A 368 11.17 -31.26 33.45
CA ILE A 368 11.68 -31.28 32.07
C ILE A 368 12.65 -30.12 31.88
N ARG A 369 12.28 -28.91 32.25
CA ARG A 369 13.13 -27.73 32.13
C ARG A 369 14.46 -27.84 32.89
N ARG A 370 14.46 -28.45 34.09
CA ARG A 370 15.63 -28.67 34.89
C ARG A 370 16.59 -29.71 34.23
N SER A 371 16.03 -30.77 33.63
CA SER A 371 16.88 -31.76 32.91
C SER A 371 17.57 -31.16 31.69
N TYR A 372 16.89 -30.34 30.89
CA TYR A 372 17.52 -29.63 29.76
C TYR A 372 18.59 -28.63 30.19
N SER A 373 18.43 -27.95 31.33
CA SER A 373 19.43 -27.01 31.83
C SER A 373 20.68 -27.71 32.39
N ARG A 374 20.59 -28.97 32.86
CA ARG A 374 21.71 -29.78 33.29
C ARG A 374 22.56 -30.33 32.13
N ASN A 375 21.91 -30.69 31.02
CA ASN A 375 22.58 -31.25 29.84
C ASN A 375 23.28 -30.19 28.98
N ARG A 376 23.13 -28.91 29.27
CA ARG A 376 23.80 -27.78 28.58
C ARG A 376 24.96 -27.18 29.35
N ARG A 377 25.28 -27.72 30.54
CA ARG A 377 26.47 -27.40 31.30
C ARG A 377 27.50 -28.54 31.19
#